data_16670e0cd9488a421a8670a23c402a32
#
_entry.id   16670e0cd9488a421a8670a23c402a32
#
_cell.length_a   1.000
_cell.length_b   1.000
_cell.length_c   1.000
_cell.angle_alpha   90.00
_cell.angle_beta   90.00
_cell.angle_gamma   90.00
#
_symmetry.space_group_name_H-M   'P 1'
#
loop_
_entity.id
_entity.type
_entity.pdbx_description
1 polymer ?
#
loop_
_entity_poly.entity_id
_entity_poly.type
_entity_poly.pdbx_seq_one_letter_code
_entity_poly.pdbx_strand_id
1 'polypeptide(L)'
;MKRILSVLFLFLSLSALAQHRADRQELSAPGSSTMIVLGDPQGYIKYDLNQPLFELCTAWIADNADHLNIKAVLCTGDLVEQNDNNALNRKMLNQSSRQMWASVSRAFERIDGKVPYMVSPGNHDYGFKSSEDYHTFFPDYFTFERQGDALKEILVSEYPNREGRASLENAACLFELPGWDRKILVVTAEFTPSDGVLEWAKKLCLSDAYKDCYVIFMTHSYMKCALKCHNERYTQPEGYGISKREGNNYGQQIWDKLVNEVPNLRLVICGHHGHAINGEPDVYEWATGWRVDKNKAGKNVGQMMFNVQTLGGGWEGNGGDGWLRILEFMPDGKTVKVRTYSPLFGISALTRHLAHRTGPYDQFDFVID
;
A
#
# COMPACT_ATOMS: atom_id res chain seq x y z
N MET A 1 -39.86 -30.76 25.85
CA MET A 1 -38.50 -30.28 26.08
C MET A 1 -37.55 -30.40 24.88
N LYS A 2 -37.43 -31.55 24.20
CA LYS A 2 -36.49 -31.70 23.02
C LYS A 2 -36.77 -30.76 21.83
N ARG A 3 -38.03 -30.41 21.54
CA ARG A 3 -38.37 -29.47 20.43
C ARG A 3 -38.04 -28.01 20.74
N ILE A 4 -38.11 -27.60 22.01
CA ILE A 4 -37.76 -26.23 22.42
C ILE A 4 -36.25 -26.02 22.38
N LEU A 5 -35.47 -27.06 22.76
CA LEU A 5 -33.99 -26.99 22.64
C LEU A 5 -33.53 -26.87 21.18
N SER A 6 -34.17 -27.61 20.26
CA SER A 6 -33.80 -27.55 18.82
C SER A 6 -34.08 -26.19 18.19
N VAL A 7 -35.19 -25.52 18.60
CA VAL A 7 -35.54 -24.17 18.13
C VAL A 7 -34.56 -23.14 18.70
N LEU A 8 -34.16 -23.26 19.98
CA LEU A 8 -33.20 -22.37 20.61
C LEU A 8 -31.81 -22.50 19.97
N PHE A 9 -31.38 -23.72 19.63
CA PHE A 9 -30.09 -23.94 18.92
C PHE A 9 -30.13 -23.37 17.50
N LEU A 10 -31.27 -23.45 16.81
CA LEU A 10 -31.42 -22.89 15.46
C LEU A 10 -31.40 -21.35 15.49
N PHE A 11 -32.00 -20.71 16.47
CA PHE A 11 -31.98 -19.26 16.67
C PHE A 11 -30.57 -18.76 17.05
N LEU A 12 -29.84 -19.49 17.89
CA LEU A 12 -28.47 -19.15 18.27
C LEU A 12 -27.50 -19.32 17.08
N SER A 13 -27.69 -20.34 16.23
CA SER A 13 -26.88 -20.51 15.02
C SER A 13 -27.20 -19.48 13.94
N LEU A 14 -28.46 -19.09 13.78
CA LEU A 14 -28.87 -18.02 12.86
C LEU A 14 -28.38 -16.64 13.31
N SER A 15 -28.42 -16.35 14.61
CA SER A 15 -27.87 -15.09 15.16
C SER A 15 -26.35 -15.04 15.05
N ALA A 16 -25.63 -16.15 15.25
CA ALA A 16 -24.19 -16.23 15.04
C ALA A 16 -23.80 -16.04 13.57
N LEU A 17 -24.57 -16.62 12.63
CA LEU A 17 -24.37 -16.42 11.19
C LEU A 17 -24.74 -15.00 10.74
N ALA A 18 -25.79 -14.39 11.30
CA ALA A 18 -26.14 -13.01 11.04
C ALA A 18 -25.09 -12.05 11.62
N GLN A 19 -24.57 -12.35 12.82
CA GLN A 19 -23.52 -11.57 13.45
C GLN A 19 -22.21 -11.63 12.64
N HIS A 20 -21.87 -12.77 12.07
CA HIS A 20 -20.68 -12.92 11.19
C HIS A 20 -20.86 -12.13 9.88
N ARG A 21 -22.07 -12.06 9.33
CA ARG A 21 -22.38 -11.26 8.13
C ARG A 21 -22.38 -9.76 8.38
N ALA A 22 -22.74 -9.31 9.59
CA ALA A 22 -22.81 -7.89 9.95
C ALA A 22 -21.44 -7.17 9.97
N ASP A 23 -20.33 -7.93 9.89
CA ASP A 23 -18.97 -7.42 9.94
C ASP A 23 -18.24 -7.38 8.62
N ARG A 24 -18.88 -7.92 7.59
CA ARG A 24 -18.29 -7.95 6.27
C ARG A 24 -18.30 -6.54 5.69
N GLN A 25 -17.14 -6.11 5.20
CA GLN A 25 -17.07 -4.86 4.46
C GLN A 25 -17.90 -4.99 3.17
N GLU A 26 -18.67 -3.94 2.88
CA GLU A 26 -19.56 -3.93 1.71
C GLU A 26 -19.13 -2.82 0.74
N LEU A 27 -19.40 -3.03 -0.56
CA LEU A 27 -19.28 -1.98 -1.56
C LEU A 27 -20.36 -0.91 -1.33
N SER A 28 -20.00 0.36 -1.50
CA SER A 28 -20.93 1.49 -1.38
C SER A 28 -21.99 1.51 -2.48
N ALA A 29 -21.67 0.93 -3.64
CA ALA A 29 -22.61 0.76 -4.74
C ALA A 29 -22.34 -0.54 -5.52
N PRO A 30 -23.39 -1.18 -6.06
CA PRO A 30 -23.22 -2.26 -7.02
C PRO A 30 -22.39 -1.81 -8.22
N GLY A 31 -21.41 -2.62 -8.63
CA GLY A 31 -20.53 -2.31 -9.76
C GLY A 31 -19.29 -1.49 -9.39
N SER A 32 -19.12 -1.08 -8.11
CA SER A 32 -17.84 -0.55 -7.64
C SER A 32 -16.73 -1.60 -7.75
N SER A 33 -15.49 -1.13 -7.90
CA SER A 33 -14.27 -1.95 -7.79
C SER A 33 -13.39 -1.38 -6.69
N THR A 34 -12.53 -2.20 -6.09
CA THR A 34 -11.62 -1.71 -5.06
C THR A 34 -10.16 -1.99 -5.39
N MET A 35 -9.27 -1.13 -4.85
CA MET A 35 -7.85 -1.42 -4.68
C MET A 35 -7.50 -1.27 -3.21
N ILE A 36 -6.66 -2.16 -2.68
CA ILE A 36 -6.26 -2.15 -1.27
C ILE A 36 -4.87 -1.56 -1.15
N VAL A 37 -4.68 -0.56 -0.30
CA VAL A 37 -3.34 -0.04 0.02
C VAL A 37 -2.87 -0.65 1.34
N LEU A 38 -1.69 -1.26 1.30
CA LEU A 38 -0.94 -1.71 2.46
C LEU A 38 0.22 -0.74 2.70
N GLY A 39 0.28 -0.18 3.91
CA GLY A 39 1.42 0.61 4.36
C GLY A 39 2.56 -0.30 4.80
N ASP A 40 3.68 0.29 5.09
CA ASP A 40 4.99 -0.26 5.43
C ASP A 40 4.92 -1.44 6.43
N PRO A 41 5.00 -2.72 5.98
CA PRO A 41 4.78 -3.87 6.85
C PRO A 41 5.96 -4.26 7.75
N GLN A 42 7.11 -3.58 7.66
CA GLN A 42 8.30 -3.94 8.44
C GLN A 42 8.05 -4.10 9.94
N GLY A 43 7.18 -3.28 10.52
CA GLY A 43 6.81 -3.35 11.93
C GLY A 43 6.14 -4.66 12.33
N TYR A 44 5.39 -5.28 11.41
CA TYR A 44 4.85 -6.63 11.60
C TYR A 44 5.93 -7.69 11.45
N ILE A 45 6.85 -7.50 10.51
CA ILE A 45 7.76 -8.58 10.04
C ILE A 45 8.98 -8.72 10.95
N LYS A 46 9.47 -7.64 11.55
CA LYS A 46 10.68 -7.63 12.39
C LYS A 46 10.58 -8.42 13.69
N TYR A 47 9.37 -8.71 14.15
CA TYR A 47 9.11 -9.55 15.31
C TYR A 47 8.21 -10.72 14.90
N ASP A 48 8.62 -11.95 15.24
CA ASP A 48 7.85 -13.16 14.92
C ASP A 48 6.43 -13.13 15.52
N LEU A 49 6.28 -12.53 16.69
CA LEU A 49 5.00 -12.37 17.38
C LEU A 49 3.99 -11.52 16.58
N ASN A 50 4.48 -10.56 15.79
CA ASN A 50 3.65 -9.64 15.03
C ASN A 50 3.28 -10.18 13.62
N GLN A 51 4.06 -11.12 13.07
CA GLN A 51 3.87 -11.65 11.71
C GLN A 51 2.45 -12.14 11.42
N PRO A 52 1.74 -12.83 12.36
CA PRO A 52 0.36 -13.24 12.14
C PRO A 52 -0.61 -12.07 11.85
N LEU A 53 -0.31 -10.84 12.28
CA LEU A 53 -1.15 -9.68 12.02
C LEU A 53 -1.10 -9.26 10.54
N PHE A 54 0.07 -9.31 9.93
CA PHE A 54 0.19 -9.05 8.50
C PHE A 54 -0.41 -10.19 7.66
N GLU A 55 -0.21 -11.43 8.09
CA GLU A 55 -0.87 -12.59 7.48
C GLU A 55 -2.41 -12.50 7.57
N LEU A 56 -2.95 -11.94 8.65
CA LEU A 56 -4.39 -11.67 8.78
C LEU A 56 -4.86 -10.64 7.75
N CYS A 57 -4.08 -9.58 7.50
CA CYS A 57 -4.42 -8.59 6.46
C CYS A 57 -4.49 -9.23 5.07
N THR A 58 -3.50 -10.01 4.69
CA THR A 58 -3.49 -10.68 3.38
C THR A 58 -4.54 -11.78 3.27
N ALA A 59 -4.82 -12.53 4.33
CA ALA A 59 -5.92 -13.49 4.39
C ALA A 59 -7.28 -12.79 4.21
N TRP A 60 -7.50 -11.68 4.90
CA TRP A 60 -8.71 -10.88 4.75
C TRP A 60 -8.91 -10.39 3.31
N ILE A 61 -7.82 -9.94 2.65
CA ILE A 61 -7.85 -9.53 1.25
C ILE A 61 -8.28 -10.70 0.37
N ALA A 62 -7.65 -11.87 0.55
CA ALA A 62 -7.96 -13.08 -0.22
C ALA A 62 -9.42 -13.53 -0.05
N ASP A 63 -9.97 -13.44 1.18
CA ASP A 63 -11.34 -13.84 1.50
C ASP A 63 -12.39 -12.86 0.98
N ASN A 64 -12.01 -11.60 0.75
CA ASN A 64 -12.90 -10.55 0.25
C ASN A 64 -12.65 -10.18 -1.22
N ALA A 65 -11.77 -10.88 -1.92
CA ALA A 65 -11.37 -10.56 -3.29
C ALA A 65 -12.56 -10.38 -4.24
N ASP A 66 -13.45 -11.37 -4.30
CA ASP A 66 -14.63 -11.35 -5.15
C ASP A 66 -15.71 -10.41 -4.60
N HIS A 67 -15.93 -10.44 -3.27
CA HIS A 67 -17.02 -9.69 -2.64
C HIS A 67 -16.83 -8.17 -2.75
N LEU A 68 -15.60 -7.70 -2.57
CA LEU A 68 -15.23 -6.29 -2.73
C LEU A 68 -14.72 -5.96 -4.13
N ASN A 69 -14.80 -6.91 -5.07
CA ASN A 69 -14.28 -6.75 -6.43
C ASN A 69 -12.87 -6.14 -6.43
N ILE A 70 -11.96 -6.75 -5.64
CA ILE A 70 -10.59 -6.23 -5.46
C ILE A 70 -9.80 -6.45 -6.74
N LYS A 71 -9.35 -5.36 -7.36
CA LYS A 71 -8.60 -5.38 -8.62
C LYS A 71 -7.09 -5.43 -8.42
N ALA A 72 -6.60 -4.86 -7.30
CA ALA A 72 -5.19 -4.87 -6.98
C ALA A 72 -4.94 -4.64 -5.49
N VAL A 73 -3.76 -5.08 -5.04
CA VAL A 73 -3.14 -4.64 -3.79
C VAL A 73 -1.95 -3.75 -4.12
N LEU A 74 -1.88 -2.58 -3.50
CA LEU A 74 -0.82 -1.60 -3.66
C LEU A 74 -0.05 -1.50 -2.35
N CYS A 75 1.20 -1.98 -2.31
CA CYS A 75 2.03 -1.94 -1.11
C CYS A 75 3.12 -0.87 -1.25
N THR A 76 3.20 0.02 -0.27
CA THR A 76 4.08 1.19 -0.33
C THR A 76 5.54 0.91 0.00
N GLY A 77 5.91 -0.33 0.33
CA GLY A 77 7.29 -0.74 0.57
C GLY A 77 7.64 -0.93 2.03
N ASP A 78 8.93 -0.92 2.34
CA ASP A 78 9.48 -1.31 3.63
C ASP A 78 8.92 -2.69 4.06
N LEU A 79 9.12 -3.67 3.18
CA LEU A 79 8.64 -5.05 3.36
C LEU A 79 9.33 -5.74 4.52
N VAL A 80 10.60 -5.38 4.75
CA VAL A 80 11.44 -5.90 5.83
C VAL A 80 12.05 -4.73 6.62
N GLU A 81 12.51 -4.98 7.85
CA GLU A 81 13.23 -3.96 8.64
C GLU A 81 14.69 -3.82 8.23
N GLN A 82 15.28 -4.89 7.69
CA GLN A 82 16.66 -4.90 7.22
C GLN A 82 16.79 -5.88 6.05
N ASN A 83 17.35 -5.41 4.93
CA ASN A 83 17.41 -6.20 3.71
C ASN A 83 18.39 -7.39 3.80
N ASP A 84 19.64 -7.21 4.25
CA ASP A 84 20.68 -8.27 4.23
C ASP A 84 21.40 -8.47 5.56
N ASN A 85 20.92 -7.98 6.65
CA ASN A 85 21.53 -8.19 7.96
C ASN A 85 20.95 -9.44 8.65
N ASN A 86 21.73 -10.50 8.71
CA ASN A 86 21.36 -11.72 9.40
C ASN A 86 21.76 -11.75 10.89
N ALA A 87 22.40 -10.70 11.39
CA ALA A 87 22.74 -10.57 12.82
C ALA A 87 21.52 -10.05 13.60
N LEU A 88 21.15 -10.78 14.65
CA LEU A 88 20.00 -10.41 15.47
C LEU A 88 20.37 -9.29 16.45
N ASN A 89 19.57 -8.23 16.45
CA ASN A 89 19.56 -7.21 17.49
C ASN A 89 18.25 -7.29 18.28
N ARG A 90 18.20 -8.12 19.29
CA ARG A 90 16.98 -8.46 20.05
C ARG A 90 16.28 -7.28 20.72
N LYS A 91 16.91 -6.10 20.77
CA LYS A 91 16.26 -4.88 21.25
C LYS A 91 15.39 -4.20 20.19
N MET A 92 15.74 -4.40 18.91
CA MET A 92 15.06 -3.71 17.80
C MET A 92 14.30 -4.67 16.89
N LEU A 93 14.70 -5.96 16.88
CA LEU A 93 14.09 -7.02 16.07
C LEU A 93 14.51 -8.39 16.60
N ASN A 94 13.74 -9.44 16.33
CA ASN A 94 14.10 -10.82 16.67
C ASN A 94 14.12 -11.76 15.47
N GLN A 95 14.06 -11.20 14.26
CA GLN A 95 14.14 -11.93 13.00
C GLN A 95 15.36 -11.48 12.21
N SER A 96 16.08 -12.43 11.61
CA SER A 96 17.12 -12.12 10.61
C SER A 96 16.48 -11.64 9.31
N SER A 97 17.25 -10.96 8.45
CA SER A 97 16.76 -10.50 7.14
C SER A 97 16.14 -11.64 6.31
N ARG A 98 16.77 -12.82 6.29
CA ARG A 98 16.20 -13.99 5.59
C ARG A 98 14.88 -14.46 6.18
N GLN A 99 14.72 -14.44 7.51
CA GLN A 99 13.46 -14.77 8.16
C GLN A 99 12.37 -13.73 7.85
N MET A 100 12.73 -12.44 7.80
CA MET A 100 11.81 -11.37 7.44
C MET A 100 11.34 -11.48 5.99
N TRP A 101 12.26 -11.67 5.03
CA TRP A 101 11.90 -11.89 3.64
C TRP A 101 11.01 -13.12 3.44
N ALA A 102 11.33 -14.24 4.09
CA ALA A 102 10.51 -15.44 4.04
C ALA A 102 9.11 -15.21 4.65
N SER A 103 9.02 -14.41 5.72
CA SER A 103 7.74 -14.12 6.37
C SER A 103 6.85 -13.22 5.51
N VAL A 104 7.37 -12.11 4.99
CA VAL A 104 6.58 -11.24 4.12
C VAL A 104 6.18 -11.96 2.84
N SER A 105 7.07 -12.75 2.24
CA SER A 105 6.76 -13.59 1.09
C SER A 105 5.60 -14.54 1.38
N ARG A 106 5.65 -15.28 2.49
CA ARG A 106 4.57 -16.20 2.92
C ARG A 106 3.23 -15.47 3.12
N ALA A 107 3.25 -14.25 3.64
CA ALA A 107 2.03 -13.46 3.78
C ALA A 107 1.39 -13.15 2.42
N PHE A 108 2.20 -12.76 1.43
CA PHE A 108 1.71 -12.48 0.07
C PHE A 108 1.25 -13.76 -0.70
N GLU A 109 1.78 -14.95 -0.37
CA GLU A 109 1.32 -16.23 -0.96
C GLU A 109 -0.20 -16.44 -0.82
N ARG A 110 -0.84 -15.84 0.16
CA ARG A 110 -2.30 -15.93 0.38
C ARG A 110 -3.11 -15.30 -0.74
N ILE A 111 -2.53 -14.32 -1.43
CA ILE A 111 -3.18 -13.58 -2.52
C ILE A 111 -2.57 -13.92 -3.89
N ASP A 112 -1.49 -14.70 -3.96
CA ASP A 112 -0.89 -15.15 -5.22
C ASP A 112 -1.94 -15.84 -6.11
N GLY A 113 -2.02 -15.41 -7.38
CA GLY A 113 -2.96 -15.91 -8.37
C GLY A 113 -4.45 -15.57 -8.12
N LYS A 114 -4.78 -14.85 -7.04
CA LYS A 114 -6.15 -14.40 -6.72
C LYS A 114 -6.35 -12.92 -6.97
N VAL A 115 -5.47 -12.11 -6.42
CA VAL A 115 -5.50 -10.66 -6.56
C VAL A 115 -4.09 -10.21 -6.93
N PRO A 116 -3.89 -9.52 -8.07
CA PRO A 116 -2.59 -9.00 -8.43
C PRO A 116 -2.15 -7.93 -7.43
N TYR A 117 -0.85 -7.85 -7.21
CA TYR A 117 -0.30 -6.83 -6.33
C TYR A 117 0.91 -6.15 -6.96
N MET A 118 1.05 -4.87 -6.64
CA MET A 118 2.19 -4.04 -6.99
C MET A 118 2.86 -3.53 -5.72
N VAL A 119 4.17 -3.57 -5.68
CA VAL A 119 4.97 -3.14 -4.54
C VAL A 119 5.98 -2.09 -5.00
N SER A 120 6.08 -0.98 -4.29
CA SER A 120 7.18 -0.04 -4.41
C SER A 120 8.14 -0.26 -3.25
N PRO A 121 9.30 -0.92 -3.43
CA PRO A 121 10.20 -1.19 -2.32
C PRO A 121 10.64 0.09 -1.60
N GLY A 122 10.80 -0.01 -0.28
CA GLY A 122 11.19 1.11 0.57
C GLY A 122 12.67 1.12 0.92
N ASN A 123 13.09 2.08 1.76
CA ASN A 123 14.49 2.22 2.12
C ASN A 123 15.06 1.03 2.91
N HIS A 124 14.21 0.33 3.68
CA HIS A 124 14.60 -0.85 4.43
C HIS A 124 14.75 -2.12 3.57
N ASP A 125 14.24 -2.09 2.33
CA ASP A 125 14.35 -3.18 1.36
C ASP A 125 15.66 -3.15 0.55
N TYR A 126 16.57 -2.18 0.84
CA TYR A 126 17.85 -1.99 0.14
C TYR A 126 19.03 -1.97 1.12
N GLY A 127 20.23 -2.30 0.59
CA GLY A 127 21.48 -2.24 1.31
C GLY A 127 21.64 -3.34 2.35
N PHE A 128 22.56 -3.15 3.29
CA PHE A 128 22.76 -4.10 4.38
C PHE A 128 21.64 -4.02 5.43
N LYS A 129 21.31 -2.82 5.88
CA LYS A 129 20.22 -2.57 6.83
C LYS A 129 19.13 -1.72 6.18
N SER A 130 19.49 -0.51 5.77
CA SER A 130 18.55 0.46 5.25
C SER A 130 19.24 1.41 4.28
N SER A 131 19.22 1.10 3.00
CA SER A 131 19.70 1.95 1.90
C SER A 131 21.15 2.40 2.02
N GLU A 132 22.06 1.57 2.48
CA GLU A 132 23.51 1.82 2.40
C GLU A 132 23.98 1.79 0.93
N ASP A 133 23.35 0.93 0.12
CA ASP A 133 23.53 0.80 -1.31
C ASP A 133 22.21 0.38 -1.99
N TYR A 134 22.26 -0.02 -3.27
CA TYR A 134 21.08 -0.40 -4.05
C TYR A 134 20.85 -1.91 -4.12
N HIS A 135 21.64 -2.71 -3.40
CA HIS A 135 21.43 -4.16 -3.35
C HIS A 135 20.09 -4.48 -2.68
N THR A 136 19.31 -5.38 -3.28
CA THR A 136 18.02 -5.81 -2.76
C THR A 136 17.73 -7.27 -3.07
N PHE A 137 17.10 -7.96 -2.12
CA PHE A 137 16.54 -9.30 -2.34
C PHE A 137 15.10 -9.26 -2.88
N PHE A 138 14.53 -8.09 -3.11
CA PHE A 138 13.16 -7.97 -3.62
C PHE A 138 12.91 -8.83 -4.86
N PRO A 139 13.72 -8.80 -5.94
CA PRO A 139 13.47 -9.59 -7.12
C PRO A 139 13.56 -11.11 -6.91
N ASP A 140 14.20 -11.55 -5.84
CA ASP A 140 14.33 -12.98 -5.52
C ASP A 140 13.07 -13.55 -4.85
N TYR A 141 12.28 -12.70 -4.19
CA TYR A 141 11.05 -13.06 -3.51
C TYR A 141 9.78 -12.65 -4.27
N PHE A 142 9.84 -11.57 -5.05
CA PHE A 142 8.73 -11.01 -5.81
C PHE A 142 9.02 -11.08 -7.31
N THR A 143 9.02 -12.31 -7.85
CA THR A 143 9.32 -12.58 -9.25
C THR A 143 8.12 -12.32 -10.15
N PHE A 144 8.36 -12.18 -11.46
CA PHE A 144 7.29 -12.03 -12.47
C PHE A 144 6.33 -13.21 -12.51
N GLU A 145 6.85 -14.43 -12.28
CA GLU A 145 6.11 -15.68 -12.38
C GLU A 145 5.21 -15.92 -11.16
N ARG A 146 5.56 -15.33 -10.03
CA ARG A 146 4.94 -15.62 -8.74
C ARG A 146 3.42 -15.41 -8.73
N GLN A 147 2.95 -14.34 -9.34
CA GLN A 147 1.53 -14.01 -9.39
C GLN A 147 0.78 -14.69 -10.54
N GLY A 148 1.49 -15.45 -11.40
CA GLY A 148 0.92 -16.18 -12.51
C GLY A 148 0.19 -15.29 -13.52
N ASP A 149 -0.94 -15.78 -14.01
CA ASP A 149 -1.73 -15.07 -15.04
C ASP A 149 -2.33 -13.76 -14.52
N ALA A 150 -2.60 -13.65 -13.21
CA ALA A 150 -3.15 -12.43 -12.61
C ALA A 150 -2.28 -11.18 -12.86
N LEU A 151 -0.95 -11.31 -12.79
CA LEU A 151 -0.04 -10.22 -13.14
C LEU A 151 0.18 -10.12 -14.65
N LYS A 152 0.36 -11.27 -15.30
CA LYS A 152 0.71 -11.34 -16.73
C LYS A 152 -0.31 -10.66 -17.64
N GLU A 153 -1.60 -10.72 -17.28
CA GLU A 153 -2.68 -10.10 -18.05
C GLU A 153 -2.70 -8.57 -17.95
N ILE A 154 -2.15 -8.00 -16.89
CA ILE A 154 -2.22 -6.57 -16.61
C ILE A 154 -0.87 -5.86 -16.72
N LEU A 155 0.26 -6.57 -16.61
CA LEU A 155 1.61 -5.99 -16.71
C LEU A 155 1.86 -5.49 -18.14
N VAL A 156 2.13 -4.21 -18.30
CA VAL A 156 2.30 -3.60 -19.62
C VAL A 156 3.72 -3.06 -19.87
N SER A 157 4.48 -2.81 -18.82
CA SER A 157 5.88 -2.35 -18.93
C SER A 157 6.63 -2.53 -17.61
N GLU A 158 7.93 -2.72 -17.69
CA GLU A 158 8.86 -2.65 -16.57
C GLU A 158 10.11 -1.85 -16.97
N TYR A 159 10.88 -1.43 -15.95
CA TYR A 159 12.16 -0.79 -16.10
C TYR A 159 13.17 -1.44 -15.15
N PRO A 160 14.40 -1.75 -15.59
CA PRO A 160 15.39 -2.41 -14.73
C PRO A 160 15.65 -1.63 -13.45
N ASN A 161 15.89 -2.37 -12.36
CA ASN A 161 16.29 -1.77 -11.10
C ASN A 161 17.72 -1.20 -11.15
N ARG A 162 18.18 -0.64 -10.04
CA ARG A 162 19.53 -0.01 -9.94
C ARG A 162 20.68 -0.97 -10.13
N GLU A 163 20.47 -2.28 -10.00
CA GLU A 163 21.46 -3.33 -10.31
C GLU A 163 21.38 -3.77 -11.79
N GLY A 164 20.50 -3.19 -12.60
CA GLY A 164 20.28 -3.56 -14.00
C GLY A 164 19.51 -4.87 -14.17
N ARG A 165 18.86 -5.38 -13.11
CA ARG A 165 18.03 -6.59 -13.15
C ARG A 165 16.59 -6.22 -13.57
N ALA A 166 15.98 -7.07 -14.40
CA ALA A 166 14.53 -7.02 -14.60
C ALA A 166 13.83 -7.28 -13.27
N SER A 167 12.91 -6.40 -12.88
CA SER A 167 12.29 -6.43 -11.56
C SER A 167 10.95 -5.72 -11.57
N LEU A 168 10.06 -6.11 -10.66
CA LEU A 168 8.77 -5.45 -10.41
C LEU A 168 8.89 -4.17 -9.56
N GLU A 169 10.10 -3.77 -9.16
CA GLU A 169 10.34 -2.50 -8.44
C GLU A 169 9.83 -1.29 -9.24
N ASN A 170 10.07 -1.31 -10.56
CA ASN A 170 9.64 -0.31 -11.51
C ASN A 170 8.74 -0.98 -12.54
N ALA A 171 7.45 -1.00 -12.30
CA ALA A 171 6.49 -1.73 -13.12
C ALA A 171 5.23 -0.90 -13.40
N ALA A 172 4.55 -1.21 -14.51
CA ALA A 172 3.28 -0.59 -14.86
C ALA A 172 2.23 -1.66 -15.19
N CYS A 173 1.06 -1.52 -14.58
CA CYS A 173 -0.07 -2.41 -14.78
C CYS A 173 -1.31 -1.64 -15.21
N LEU A 174 -2.10 -2.22 -16.11
CA LEU A 174 -3.29 -1.59 -16.69
C LEU A 174 -4.55 -2.29 -16.20
N PHE A 175 -5.49 -1.52 -15.67
CA PHE A 175 -6.76 -2.01 -15.13
C PHE A 175 -7.96 -1.41 -15.86
N GLU A 176 -8.96 -2.25 -16.14
CA GLU A 176 -10.28 -1.83 -16.58
C GLU A 176 -11.25 -1.93 -15.41
N LEU A 177 -11.97 -0.84 -15.14
CA LEU A 177 -12.92 -0.79 -14.04
C LEU A 177 -14.34 -0.60 -14.59
N PRO A 178 -15.32 -1.35 -14.08
CA PRO A 178 -16.73 -1.16 -14.45
C PRO A 178 -17.21 0.29 -14.25
N GLY A 179 -17.90 0.83 -15.23
CA GLY A 179 -18.42 2.21 -15.16
C GLY A 179 -17.41 3.32 -15.42
N TRP A 180 -16.12 2.98 -15.61
CA TRP A 180 -15.06 3.94 -15.95
C TRP A 180 -14.85 3.95 -17.47
N ASP A 181 -14.88 5.13 -18.08
CA ASP A 181 -14.63 5.32 -19.51
C ASP A 181 -13.15 5.24 -19.88
N ARG A 182 -12.28 5.42 -18.89
CA ARG A 182 -10.82 5.35 -19.01
C ARG A 182 -10.26 4.25 -18.14
N LYS A 183 -9.25 3.56 -18.66
CA LYS A 183 -8.48 2.58 -17.92
C LYS A 183 -7.63 3.28 -16.87
N ILE A 184 -7.25 2.54 -15.83
CA ILE A 184 -6.34 2.99 -14.79
C ILE A 184 -4.97 2.38 -15.05
N LEU A 185 -3.97 3.21 -15.31
CA LEU A 185 -2.57 2.82 -15.39
C LEU A 185 -1.92 3.04 -14.01
N VAL A 186 -1.56 1.98 -13.32
CA VAL A 186 -0.79 2.06 -12.07
C VAL A 186 0.68 1.89 -12.40
N VAL A 187 1.51 2.84 -11.99
CA VAL A 187 2.96 2.84 -12.18
C VAL A 187 3.64 2.84 -10.82
N THR A 188 4.46 1.83 -10.54
CA THR A 188 5.31 1.77 -9.36
C THR A 188 6.73 2.21 -9.68
N ALA A 189 7.41 2.77 -8.71
CA ALA A 189 8.82 3.12 -8.80
C ALA A 189 9.57 2.75 -7.52
N GLU A 190 10.83 2.40 -7.67
CA GLU A 190 11.80 2.12 -6.61
C GLU A 190 11.90 3.24 -5.57
N PHE A 191 12.48 2.98 -4.41
CA PHE A 191 12.83 4.02 -3.44
C PHE A 191 13.81 5.03 -4.06
N THR A 192 13.51 6.33 -3.92
CA THR A 192 14.26 7.42 -4.55
C THR A 192 14.54 7.18 -6.04
N PRO A 193 13.48 7.09 -6.87
CA PRO A 193 13.62 6.67 -8.26
C PRO A 193 14.65 7.50 -9.03
N SER A 194 15.36 6.83 -9.94
CA SER A 194 16.34 7.50 -10.79
C SER A 194 15.68 8.42 -11.81
N ASP A 195 16.47 9.34 -12.39
CA ASP A 195 16.02 10.12 -13.54
C ASP A 195 15.57 9.23 -14.71
N GLY A 196 16.26 8.09 -14.90
CA GLY A 196 15.86 7.11 -15.91
C GLY A 196 14.49 6.49 -15.65
N VAL A 197 14.18 6.14 -14.40
CA VAL A 197 12.87 5.62 -13.99
C VAL A 197 11.77 6.67 -14.19
N LEU A 198 12.01 7.92 -13.78
CA LEU A 198 11.04 8.99 -13.96
C LEU A 198 10.78 9.31 -15.44
N GLU A 199 11.83 9.29 -16.26
CA GLU A 199 11.70 9.52 -17.71
C GLU A 199 10.98 8.35 -18.40
N TRP A 200 11.27 7.10 -18.00
CA TRP A 200 10.53 5.91 -18.46
C TRP A 200 9.03 6.05 -18.11
N ALA A 201 8.71 6.33 -16.85
CA ALA A 201 7.33 6.49 -16.40
C ALA A 201 6.62 7.62 -17.17
N LYS A 202 7.28 8.76 -17.35
CA LYS A 202 6.75 9.90 -18.10
C LYS A 202 6.47 9.53 -19.56
N LYS A 203 7.42 8.91 -20.26
CA LYS A 203 7.26 8.46 -21.65
C LYS A 203 6.13 7.46 -21.79
N LEU A 204 6.03 6.51 -20.86
CA LEU A 204 4.95 5.52 -20.85
C LEU A 204 3.58 6.21 -20.73
N CYS A 205 3.40 7.07 -19.72
CA CYS A 205 2.13 7.76 -19.47
C CYS A 205 1.68 8.67 -20.63
N LEU A 206 2.63 9.25 -21.36
CA LEU A 206 2.39 10.15 -22.48
C LEU A 206 2.28 9.45 -23.83
N SER A 207 2.56 8.15 -23.89
CA SER A 207 2.50 7.37 -25.14
C SER A 207 1.06 7.30 -25.68
N ASP A 208 0.92 7.07 -26.97
CA ASP A 208 -0.40 6.93 -27.62
C ASP A 208 -1.25 5.81 -27.02
N ALA A 209 -0.60 4.78 -26.46
CA ALA A 209 -1.28 3.66 -25.81
C ALA A 209 -1.93 4.04 -24.46
N TYR A 210 -1.36 5.02 -23.73
CA TYR A 210 -1.77 5.28 -22.33
C TYR A 210 -2.09 6.75 -22.02
N LYS A 211 -1.93 7.69 -22.95
CA LYS A 211 -2.21 9.11 -22.71
C LYS A 211 -3.66 9.40 -22.30
N ASP A 212 -4.59 8.51 -22.67
CA ASP A 212 -6.00 8.62 -22.32
C ASP A 212 -6.39 7.83 -21.04
N CYS A 213 -5.44 7.12 -20.42
CA CYS A 213 -5.66 6.47 -19.11
C CYS A 213 -5.64 7.50 -17.98
N TYR A 214 -6.28 7.20 -16.85
CA TYR A 214 -5.94 7.84 -15.58
C TYR A 214 -4.71 7.15 -14.99
N VAL A 215 -3.74 7.93 -14.52
CA VAL A 215 -2.51 7.38 -13.95
C VAL A 215 -2.51 7.50 -12.42
N ILE A 216 -2.22 6.38 -11.77
CA ILE A 216 -1.85 6.30 -10.35
C ILE A 216 -0.36 6.01 -10.30
N PHE A 217 0.41 6.88 -9.65
CA PHE A 217 1.84 6.69 -9.42
C PHE A 217 2.08 6.29 -7.97
N MET A 218 2.84 5.24 -7.74
CA MET A 218 3.21 4.80 -6.39
C MET A 218 4.73 4.74 -6.25
N THR A 219 5.24 5.33 -5.18
CA THR A 219 6.64 5.23 -4.76
C THR A 219 6.69 5.27 -3.24
N HIS A 220 7.73 4.70 -2.64
CA HIS A 220 7.80 4.61 -1.18
C HIS A 220 7.87 5.99 -0.52
N SER A 221 8.82 6.84 -0.92
CA SER A 221 9.07 8.14 -0.28
C SER A 221 8.71 9.29 -1.21
N TYR A 222 7.68 10.07 -0.83
CA TYR A 222 7.23 11.21 -1.64
C TYR A 222 6.70 12.36 -0.78
N MET A 223 5.66 12.15 0.02
CA MET A 223 4.98 13.18 0.82
C MET A 223 5.16 12.89 2.32
N LYS A 224 5.26 13.94 3.12
CA LYS A 224 5.26 13.83 4.57
C LYS A 224 3.84 13.63 5.12
N CYS A 225 3.73 13.13 6.35
CA CYS A 225 2.46 12.97 7.04
C CYS A 225 1.71 14.30 7.26
N ALA A 226 0.44 14.24 7.60
CA ALA A 226 -0.44 15.40 7.69
C ALA A 226 0.09 16.49 8.63
N LEU A 227 0.63 16.14 9.80
CA LEU A 227 1.20 17.10 10.75
C LEU A 227 2.43 17.85 10.22
N LYS A 228 3.18 17.28 9.29
CA LYS A 228 4.39 17.87 8.72
C LYS A 228 4.15 18.57 7.39
N CYS A 229 3.19 18.13 6.60
CA CYS A 229 3.03 18.59 5.21
C CYS A 229 2.59 20.06 5.07
N HIS A 230 2.18 20.73 6.14
CA HIS A 230 1.88 22.15 6.11
C HIS A 230 3.13 23.01 5.88
N ASN A 231 4.25 22.64 6.52
CA ASN A 231 5.50 23.40 6.43
C ASN A 231 6.52 22.74 5.50
N GLU A 232 6.50 21.41 5.43
CA GLU A 232 7.46 20.60 4.69
C GLU A 232 6.69 19.53 3.89
N ARG A 233 6.19 19.93 2.74
CA ARG A 233 5.29 19.10 1.90
C ARG A 233 5.88 17.74 1.56
N TYR A 234 7.08 17.74 1.03
CA TYR A 234 7.73 16.59 0.43
C TYR A 234 8.88 16.06 1.27
N THR A 235 9.15 14.76 1.12
CA THR A 235 10.34 14.16 1.67
C THR A 235 11.59 14.77 1.07
N GLN A 236 12.66 14.81 1.84
CA GLN A 236 13.97 15.36 1.49
C GLN A 236 15.02 14.25 1.64
N PRO A 237 16.23 14.43 1.08
CA PRO A 237 17.31 13.51 1.34
C PRO A 237 17.55 13.30 2.83
N GLU A 238 17.48 12.06 3.25
CA GLU A 238 17.67 11.65 4.64
C GLU A 238 19.07 11.13 4.89
N GLY A 239 19.35 10.60 6.08
CA GLY A 239 20.69 10.16 6.48
C GLY A 239 21.17 8.82 5.88
N TYR A 240 20.41 8.24 4.93
CA TYR A 240 20.75 6.96 4.30
C TYR A 240 21.94 7.04 3.37
N GLY A 241 22.66 5.93 3.18
CA GLY A 241 23.86 5.87 2.36
C GLY A 241 23.65 6.32 0.91
N ILE A 242 22.51 5.89 0.30
CA ILE A 242 22.15 6.27 -1.06
C ILE A 242 21.59 7.69 -1.20
N SER A 243 21.15 8.32 -0.11
CA SER A 243 20.52 9.64 -0.16
C SER A 243 21.43 10.73 -0.71
N LYS A 244 22.73 10.56 -0.58
CA LYS A 244 23.75 11.50 -1.04
C LYS A 244 24.24 11.24 -2.47
N ARG A 245 23.73 10.19 -3.13
CA ARG A 245 24.14 9.85 -4.50
C ARG A 245 23.37 10.69 -5.50
N GLU A 246 24.07 11.11 -6.57
CA GLU A 246 23.43 11.82 -7.67
C GLU A 246 22.38 10.96 -8.38
N GLY A 247 21.37 11.61 -8.97
CA GLY A 247 20.33 10.94 -9.74
C GLY A 247 19.21 10.33 -8.91
N ASN A 248 19.19 10.56 -7.58
CA ASN A 248 18.07 10.19 -6.73
C ASN A 248 17.02 11.31 -6.67
N ASN A 249 15.74 10.93 -6.75
CA ASN A 249 14.65 11.89 -6.69
C ASN A 249 13.81 11.67 -5.43
N TYR A 250 13.59 12.76 -4.71
CA TYR A 250 12.69 12.84 -3.57
C TYR A 250 11.40 13.60 -3.97
N GLY A 251 10.48 13.75 -3.04
CA GLY A 251 9.15 14.21 -3.36
C GLY A 251 9.08 15.46 -4.24
N GLN A 252 9.91 16.50 -3.99
CA GLN A 252 9.90 17.70 -4.83
C GLN A 252 10.37 17.42 -6.26
N GLN A 253 11.46 16.66 -6.42
CA GLN A 253 11.98 16.32 -7.76
C GLN A 253 11.01 15.39 -8.51
N ILE A 254 10.36 14.45 -7.82
CA ILE A 254 9.32 13.59 -8.41
C ILE A 254 8.14 14.44 -8.87
N TRP A 255 7.70 15.40 -8.05
CA TRP A 255 6.67 16.35 -8.46
C TRP A 255 7.07 17.10 -9.72
N ASP A 256 8.24 17.75 -9.70
CA ASP A 256 8.68 18.62 -10.80
C ASP A 256 8.94 17.87 -12.11
N LYS A 257 9.54 16.66 -12.03
CA LYS A 257 9.98 15.89 -13.21
C LYS A 257 8.89 14.99 -13.80
N LEU A 258 7.95 14.52 -12.97
CA LEU A 258 6.93 13.55 -13.38
C LEU A 258 5.51 14.06 -13.12
N VAL A 259 5.13 14.24 -11.86
CA VAL A 259 3.71 14.43 -11.48
C VAL A 259 3.12 15.70 -12.08
N ASN A 260 3.86 16.80 -12.03
CA ASN A 260 3.46 18.08 -12.60
C ASN A 260 3.45 18.09 -14.14
N GLU A 261 4.26 17.25 -14.77
CA GLU A 261 4.46 17.21 -16.22
C GLU A 261 3.50 16.27 -16.96
N VAL A 262 2.88 15.30 -16.25
CA VAL A 262 2.02 14.26 -16.82
C VAL A 262 0.55 14.65 -16.68
N PRO A 263 -0.13 15.07 -17.76
CA PRO A 263 -1.49 15.64 -17.70
C PRO A 263 -2.57 14.67 -17.22
N ASN A 264 -2.37 13.37 -17.38
CA ASN A 264 -3.30 12.31 -17.01
C ASN A 264 -2.96 11.64 -15.67
N LEU A 265 -1.93 12.09 -14.95
CA LEU A 265 -1.63 11.63 -13.59
C LEU A 265 -2.62 12.28 -12.61
N ARG A 266 -3.31 11.45 -11.81
CA ARG A 266 -4.40 11.87 -10.92
C ARG A 266 -4.22 11.52 -9.47
N LEU A 267 -3.40 10.52 -9.19
CA LEU A 267 -3.16 10.09 -7.81
C LEU A 267 -1.70 9.70 -7.63
N VAL A 268 -1.11 10.15 -6.52
CA VAL A 268 0.17 9.64 -6.00
C VAL A 268 -0.09 8.94 -4.68
N ILE A 269 0.48 7.75 -4.50
CA ILE A 269 0.42 6.98 -3.26
C ILE A 269 1.84 6.77 -2.74
N CYS A 270 2.07 6.98 -1.45
CA CYS A 270 3.36 6.75 -0.81
C CYS A 270 3.19 6.26 0.64
N GLY A 271 4.29 5.75 1.22
CA GLY A 271 4.46 5.34 2.60
C GLY A 271 5.56 6.14 3.29
N HIS A 272 6.54 5.43 3.84
CA HIS A 272 7.80 5.91 4.41
C HIS A 272 7.64 6.82 5.63
N HIS A 273 7.02 7.98 5.45
CA HIS A 273 6.95 8.98 6.48
C HIS A 273 5.89 8.62 7.52
N GLY A 274 6.33 8.30 8.70
CA GLY A 274 5.49 8.10 9.87
C GLY A 274 6.29 8.52 11.09
N HIS A 275 5.64 8.90 12.17
CA HIS A 275 6.32 9.28 13.39
C HIS A 275 5.45 8.99 14.59
N ALA A 276 5.98 8.25 15.54
CA ALA A 276 5.38 8.16 16.85
C ALA A 276 5.90 9.33 17.71
N ILE A 277 4.99 10.11 18.25
CA ILE A 277 5.36 11.05 19.32
C ILE A 277 5.51 10.23 20.59
N ASN A 278 6.58 10.48 21.35
CA ASN A 278 6.78 9.83 22.64
C ASN A 278 5.54 10.03 23.53
N GLY A 279 4.87 8.94 23.86
CA GLY A 279 3.69 8.92 24.71
C GLY A 279 2.33 9.08 24.01
N GLU A 280 2.29 9.33 22.69
CA GLU A 280 1.05 9.41 21.91
C GLU A 280 1.15 8.58 20.62
N PRO A 281 1.26 7.25 20.71
CA PRO A 281 1.55 6.38 19.57
C PRO A 281 0.38 6.30 18.55
N ASP A 282 -0.82 6.70 18.92
CA ASP A 282 -2.03 6.51 18.12
C ASP A 282 -2.51 7.78 17.40
N VAL A 283 -1.67 8.80 17.30
CA VAL A 283 -2.02 10.03 16.58
C VAL A 283 -1.99 9.76 15.07
N TYR A 284 -3.16 9.57 14.46
CA TYR A 284 -3.33 9.23 13.04
C TYR A 284 -2.67 10.23 12.07
N GLU A 285 -2.58 11.50 12.44
CA GLU A 285 -1.95 12.54 11.62
C GLU A 285 -0.45 12.31 11.35
N TRP A 286 0.17 11.40 12.11
CA TRP A 286 1.54 10.94 11.90
C TRP A 286 1.65 9.73 10.97
N ALA A 287 0.53 9.06 10.71
CA ALA A 287 0.46 7.82 9.93
C ALA A 287 -0.19 8.02 8.56
N THR A 288 -0.84 9.16 8.35
CA THR A 288 -1.61 9.43 7.12
C THR A 288 -1.41 10.86 6.65
N GLY A 289 -1.73 11.12 5.38
CA GLY A 289 -1.75 12.45 4.80
C GLY A 289 -2.53 12.46 3.49
N TRP A 290 -3.22 13.57 3.25
CA TRP A 290 -3.95 13.80 2.01
C TRP A 290 -3.84 15.27 1.60
N ARG A 291 -3.62 15.49 0.32
CA ARG A 291 -3.67 16.81 -0.29
C ARG A 291 -4.02 16.73 -1.77
N VAL A 292 -4.46 17.83 -2.32
CA VAL A 292 -4.71 17.99 -3.76
C VAL A 292 -3.97 19.21 -4.26
N ASP A 293 -3.18 19.05 -5.32
CA ASP A 293 -2.53 20.15 -6.03
C ASP A 293 -2.84 20.07 -7.52
N LYS A 294 -2.78 21.20 -8.21
CA LYS A 294 -2.93 21.25 -9.66
C LYS A 294 -1.59 21.03 -10.35
N ASN A 295 -1.57 20.12 -11.31
CA ASN A 295 -0.44 19.96 -12.20
C ASN A 295 -0.39 21.08 -13.27
N LYS A 296 0.64 21.11 -14.10
CA LYS A 296 0.85 22.10 -15.17
C LYS A 296 -0.29 22.18 -16.19
N ALA A 297 -1.02 21.08 -16.37
CA ALA A 297 -2.23 21.04 -17.22
C ALA A 297 -3.50 21.57 -16.52
N GLY A 298 -3.38 22.07 -15.29
CA GLY A 298 -4.48 22.58 -14.48
C GLY A 298 -5.37 21.49 -13.86
N LYS A 299 -4.96 20.23 -13.95
CA LYS A 299 -5.70 19.06 -13.45
C LYS A 299 -5.37 18.78 -12.00
N ASN A 300 -6.38 18.40 -11.21
CA ASN A 300 -6.20 18.00 -9.82
C ASN A 300 -5.43 16.68 -9.73
N VAL A 301 -4.45 16.64 -8.83
CA VAL A 301 -3.70 15.44 -8.46
C VAL A 301 -3.86 15.23 -6.97
N GLY A 302 -4.54 14.13 -6.60
CA GLY A 302 -4.57 13.65 -5.23
C GLY A 302 -3.20 13.10 -4.83
N GLN A 303 -2.76 13.38 -3.62
CA GLN A 303 -1.49 12.89 -3.08
C GLN A 303 -1.79 12.29 -1.71
N MET A 304 -1.51 11.01 -1.55
CA MET A 304 -1.86 10.19 -0.40
C MET A 304 -0.62 9.59 0.23
N MET A 305 -0.44 9.82 1.52
CA MET A 305 0.53 9.11 2.33
C MET A 305 -0.22 8.17 3.30
N PHE A 306 0.22 6.93 3.38
CA PHE A 306 -0.34 5.92 4.27
C PHE A 306 0.78 5.01 4.80
N ASN A 307 1.15 5.22 6.07
CA ASN A 307 2.14 4.41 6.78
C ASN A 307 1.69 4.24 8.24
N VAL A 308 1.20 3.07 8.58
CA VAL A 308 0.58 2.78 9.87
C VAL A 308 1.52 2.09 10.87
N GLN A 309 2.77 1.84 10.48
CA GLN A 309 3.70 1.02 11.26
C GLN A 309 3.94 1.50 12.70
N THR A 310 3.68 2.76 13.02
CA THR A 310 3.84 3.32 14.38
C THR A 310 2.55 3.33 15.19
N LEU A 311 1.42 3.00 14.60
CA LEU A 311 0.17 2.76 15.30
C LEU A 311 0.26 1.42 16.05
N GLY A 312 -0.54 1.26 17.12
CA GLY A 312 -0.52 0.02 17.90
C GLY A 312 0.69 -0.13 18.80
N GLY A 313 1.19 0.97 19.37
CA GLY A 313 2.25 0.96 20.37
C GLY A 313 3.62 1.50 19.90
N GLY A 314 3.67 2.26 18.82
CA GLY A 314 4.90 2.90 18.32
C GLY A 314 5.81 1.92 17.55
N TRP A 315 7.08 2.30 17.41
CA TRP A 315 8.08 1.54 16.65
C TRP A 315 8.33 0.11 17.14
N GLU A 316 8.15 -0.14 18.44
CA GLU A 316 8.30 -1.45 19.08
C GLU A 316 6.93 -2.12 19.36
N GLY A 317 5.86 -1.54 18.81
CA GLY A 317 4.50 -2.04 18.98
C GLY A 317 4.18 -3.23 18.08
N ASN A 318 2.90 -3.39 17.78
CA ASN A 318 2.42 -4.56 17.03
C ASN A 318 2.53 -4.42 15.50
N GLY A 319 3.13 -3.33 15.01
CA GLY A 319 3.38 -3.09 13.58
C GLY A 319 2.28 -2.30 12.86
N GLY A 320 1.24 -1.83 13.56
CA GLY A 320 0.22 -0.96 12.96
C GLY A 320 -1.21 -1.48 13.05
N ASP A 321 -1.57 -2.26 14.06
CA ASP A 321 -2.96 -2.69 14.35
C ASP A 321 -3.72 -3.32 13.18
N GLY A 322 -3.02 -3.85 12.17
CA GLY A 322 -3.64 -4.44 10.98
C GLY A 322 -4.40 -3.45 10.09
N TRP A 323 -4.10 -2.15 10.16
CA TRP A 323 -4.76 -1.16 9.32
C TRP A 323 -4.39 -1.33 7.85
N LEU A 324 -5.42 -1.29 7.00
CA LEU A 324 -5.32 -1.21 5.54
C LEU A 324 -6.25 -0.13 5.01
N ARG A 325 -6.03 0.33 3.78
CA ARG A 325 -6.86 1.34 3.12
C ARG A 325 -7.57 0.74 1.93
N ILE A 326 -8.86 0.99 1.82
CA ILE A 326 -9.72 0.57 0.73
C ILE A 326 -9.99 1.79 -0.14
N LEU A 327 -9.54 1.74 -1.40
CA LEU A 327 -9.89 2.72 -2.44
C LEU A 327 -11.03 2.12 -3.24
N GLU A 328 -12.23 2.62 -3.08
CA GLU A 328 -13.42 2.16 -3.79
C GLU A 328 -13.72 3.09 -4.98
N PHE A 329 -13.49 2.59 -6.16
CA PHE A 329 -13.76 3.25 -7.44
C PHE A 329 -15.23 3.09 -7.78
N MET A 330 -15.97 4.20 -7.71
CA MET A 330 -17.42 4.21 -7.91
C MET A 330 -17.81 4.04 -9.38
N PRO A 331 -18.98 3.45 -9.67
CA PRO A 331 -19.41 3.22 -11.06
C PRO A 331 -19.83 4.50 -11.81
N ASP A 332 -19.71 5.68 -11.19
CA ASP A 332 -19.90 6.98 -11.83
C ASP A 332 -18.70 7.41 -12.70
N GLY A 333 -17.64 6.60 -12.71
CA GLY A 333 -16.44 6.79 -13.52
C GLY A 333 -15.50 7.91 -13.09
N LYS A 334 -15.69 8.47 -11.89
CA LYS A 334 -14.89 9.61 -11.40
C LYS A 334 -14.66 9.65 -9.89
N THR A 335 -15.57 9.12 -9.08
CA THR A 335 -15.47 9.19 -7.62
C THR A 335 -14.68 8.02 -7.08
N VAL A 336 -13.73 8.30 -6.19
CA VAL A 336 -13.02 7.30 -5.39
C VAL A 336 -13.32 7.58 -3.93
N LYS A 337 -13.86 6.59 -3.24
CA LYS A 337 -14.09 6.62 -1.79
C LYS A 337 -12.92 5.96 -1.08
N VAL A 338 -12.39 6.63 -0.07
CA VAL A 338 -11.28 6.14 0.76
C VAL A 338 -11.83 5.75 2.12
N ARG A 339 -11.51 4.53 2.54
CA ARG A 339 -11.84 4.01 3.88
C ARG A 339 -10.61 3.36 4.49
N THR A 340 -10.43 3.52 5.79
CA THR A 340 -9.36 2.85 6.55
C THR A 340 -9.99 1.86 7.51
N TYR A 341 -9.61 0.59 7.37
CA TYR A 341 -10.19 -0.55 8.05
C TYR A 341 -9.10 -1.46 8.64
N SER A 342 -9.39 -2.05 9.81
CA SER A 342 -8.52 -3.04 10.44
C SER A 342 -9.22 -4.39 10.55
N PRO A 343 -8.77 -5.42 9.81
CA PRO A 343 -9.21 -6.79 10.02
C PRO A 343 -8.97 -7.29 11.44
N LEU A 344 -7.90 -6.85 12.11
CA LEU A 344 -7.61 -7.23 13.49
C LEU A 344 -8.74 -6.84 14.45
N PHE A 345 -9.22 -5.60 14.37
CA PHE A 345 -10.34 -5.16 15.20
C PHE A 345 -11.68 -5.69 14.68
N GLY A 346 -11.81 -5.89 13.36
CA GLY A 346 -13.05 -6.37 12.75
C GLY A 346 -13.40 -7.83 13.04
N ILE A 347 -12.40 -8.67 13.35
CA ILE A 347 -12.60 -10.12 13.54
C ILE A 347 -13.39 -10.46 14.82
N SER A 348 -13.33 -9.62 15.85
CA SER A 348 -13.97 -9.85 17.13
C SER A 348 -15.18 -8.93 17.36
N ALA A 349 -16.28 -9.49 17.82
CA ALA A 349 -17.46 -8.72 18.21
C ALA A 349 -17.16 -7.65 19.27
N LEU A 350 -16.18 -7.87 20.13
CA LEU A 350 -15.79 -6.96 21.20
C LEU A 350 -14.99 -5.76 20.72
N THR A 351 -14.19 -5.92 19.65
CA THR A 351 -13.30 -4.87 19.12
C THR A 351 -13.79 -4.24 17.82
N ARG A 352 -14.83 -4.77 17.24
CA ARG A 352 -15.39 -4.36 15.93
C ARG A 352 -15.69 -2.87 15.81
N HIS A 353 -16.17 -2.25 16.90
CA HIS A 353 -16.44 -0.82 16.94
C HIS A 353 -15.19 0.04 16.76
N LEU A 354 -13.99 -0.54 16.89
CA LEU A 354 -12.70 0.10 16.66
C LEU A 354 -12.14 -0.14 15.24
N ALA A 355 -12.82 -0.96 14.41
CA ALA A 355 -12.29 -1.43 13.15
C ALA A 355 -12.25 -0.37 12.02
N HIS A 356 -12.79 0.81 12.26
CA HIS A 356 -12.83 1.90 11.28
C HIS A 356 -12.18 3.16 11.83
N ARG A 357 -11.31 3.77 11.04
CA ARG A 357 -10.80 5.11 11.28
C ARG A 357 -11.59 6.09 10.43
N THR A 358 -12.14 7.13 11.06
CA THR A 358 -13.04 8.10 10.42
C THR A 358 -12.50 9.53 10.45
N GLY A 359 -11.21 9.69 10.76
CA GLY A 359 -10.54 11.00 10.70
C GLY A 359 -10.52 11.57 9.27
N PRO A 360 -10.23 12.88 9.12
CA PRO A 360 -10.30 13.57 7.82
C PRO A 360 -9.29 13.06 6.79
N TYR A 361 -8.24 12.35 7.23
CA TYR A 361 -7.23 11.73 6.37
C TYR A 361 -7.39 10.21 6.27
N ASP A 362 -8.41 9.64 6.95
CA ASP A 362 -8.66 8.20 6.98
C ASP A 362 -9.92 7.81 6.21
N GLN A 363 -10.92 8.69 6.19
CA GLN A 363 -12.17 8.47 5.45
C GLN A 363 -12.58 9.76 4.72
N PHE A 364 -12.56 9.70 3.40
CA PHE A 364 -12.91 10.82 2.52
C PHE A 364 -13.21 10.33 1.11
N ASP A 365 -13.83 11.21 0.33
CA ASP A 365 -14.05 10.98 -1.11
C ASP A 365 -13.24 12.00 -1.92
N PHE A 366 -12.78 11.61 -3.10
CA PHE A 366 -12.20 12.54 -4.06
C PHE A 366 -12.64 12.21 -5.48
N VAL A 367 -12.52 13.20 -6.36
CA VAL A 367 -12.95 13.10 -7.77
C VAL A 367 -11.71 13.11 -8.67
N ILE A 368 -11.65 12.15 -9.56
CA ILE A 368 -10.71 12.10 -10.69
C ILE A 368 -11.40 12.77 -11.88
N ASP A 369 -10.85 13.90 -12.38
CA ASP A 369 -11.43 14.75 -13.45
C ASP A 369 -10.57 14.82 -14.73
#